data_0b64e9e05504c2dba4032adef34b24f5
#
_entry.id   0b64e9e05504c2dba4032adef34b24f5
#
_cell.length_a   1.000
_cell.length_b   1.000
_cell.length_c   1.000
_cell.angle_alpha   90.00
_cell.angle_beta   90.00
_cell.angle_gamma   90.00
#
_symmetry.space_group_name_H-M   'P 1'
#
loop_
_entity.id
_entity.type
_entity.pdbx_description
1 polymer ?
#
loop_
_entity_poly.entity_id
_entity_poly.type
_entity_poly.pdbx_seq_one_letter_code
_entity_poly.pdbx_strand_id
1 'polypeptide(L)'
;MTSLLQVRDLSVHSLARPILHTLSFTLEAGKILAVIGESGSGKSTLALSLMGLLPAGFQPHGEIRLNDENLLTLTEPQWCQIRGKTLGMVFQEPMSALNPTRRIGAQIADTLRLHTTLTRSEIRDQTLALMEQVGLLKAGVSERAYPHQLSGGQRQRALLAMALACKPALLIADEFTTALDARTRADVMALVHSHTKTHRMAVLMISHDLGLVRHHADHVLVLKDGICVEQGPTASIFDAPAHPYTQALLAMSLHGAAHTPLSRLPVYTVPV
;
A
#
# COMPACT_ATOMS: atom_id res chain seq x y z
N MET A 1 -10.35 21.13 -3.90
CA MET A 1 -9.19 20.43 -3.29
C MET A 1 -8.45 19.72 -4.42
N THR A 2 -7.14 19.85 -4.53
CA THR A 2 -6.36 19.26 -5.62
C THR A 2 -6.13 17.78 -5.33
N SER A 3 -6.53 16.91 -6.26
CA SER A 3 -6.26 15.48 -6.20
C SER A 3 -4.75 15.25 -6.33
N LEU A 4 -4.17 14.45 -5.43
CA LEU A 4 -2.77 14.07 -5.51
C LEU A 4 -2.55 12.97 -6.56
N LEU A 5 -3.39 11.93 -6.51
CA LEU A 5 -3.36 10.80 -7.44
C LEU A 5 -4.69 10.74 -8.19
N GLN A 6 -4.62 10.67 -9.52
CA GLN A 6 -5.77 10.42 -10.39
C GLN A 6 -5.49 9.21 -11.26
N VAL A 7 -6.36 8.24 -11.20
CA VAL A 7 -6.34 7.06 -12.08
C VAL A 7 -7.57 7.15 -12.98
N ARG A 8 -7.38 7.09 -14.29
CA ARG A 8 -8.43 7.16 -15.30
C ARG A 8 -8.33 5.99 -16.26
N ASP A 9 -9.41 5.24 -16.34
CA ASP A 9 -9.58 4.13 -17.28
C ASP A 9 -8.41 3.14 -17.31
N LEU A 10 -7.77 2.96 -16.11
CA LEU A 10 -6.65 2.03 -15.99
C LEU A 10 -7.13 0.61 -16.24
N SER A 11 -6.57 -0.01 -17.26
CA SER A 11 -6.67 -1.45 -17.48
C SER A 11 -5.28 -2.06 -17.56
N VAL A 12 -5.15 -3.31 -17.12
CA VAL A 12 -3.90 -4.05 -17.17
C VAL A 12 -4.15 -5.40 -17.78
N HIS A 13 -3.46 -5.68 -18.88
CA HIS A 13 -3.53 -6.96 -19.58
C HIS A 13 -2.24 -7.74 -19.35
N SER A 14 -2.36 -9.03 -19.05
CA SER A 14 -1.27 -9.97 -19.21
C SER A 14 -1.35 -10.58 -20.62
N LEU A 15 -0.29 -11.29 -21.05
CA LEU A 15 -0.30 -11.99 -22.36
C LEU A 15 -1.49 -12.96 -22.52
N ALA A 16 -2.03 -13.49 -21.41
CA ALA A 16 -3.07 -14.52 -21.41
C ALA A 16 -4.48 -13.96 -21.17
N ARG A 17 -4.62 -12.86 -20.40
CA ARG A 17 -5.93 -12.35 -19.99
C ARG A 17 -5.85 -10.93 -19.42
N PRO A 18 -6.98 -10.18 -19.42
CA PRO A 18 -7.09 -8.96 -18.64
C PRO A 18 -7.03 -9.28 -17.14
N ILE A 19 -6.37 -8.41 -16.38
CA ILE A 19 -6.20 -8.50 -14.91
C ILE A 19 -6.93 -7.35 -14.22
N LEU A 20 -6.87 -6.14 -14.80
CA LEU A 20 -7.66 -4.99 -14.35
C LEU A 20 -8.48 -4.45 -15.52
N HIS A 21 -9.72 -4.09 -15.24
CA HIS A 21 -10.68 -3.59 -16.24
C HIS A 21 -11.11 -2.16 -15.86
N THR A 22 -10.76 -1.21 -16.70
CA THR A 22 -11.28 0.19 -16.70
C THR A 22 -11.52 0.77 -15.30
N LEU A 23 -10.44 0.88 -14.53
CA LEU A 23 -10.49 1.37 -13.16
C LEU A 23 -10.25 2.87 -13.12
N SER A 24 -11.16 3.63 -12.48
CA SER A 24 -11.02 5.08 -12.31
C SER A 24 -11.32 5.48 -10.86
N PHE A 25 -10.40 6.24 -10.25
CA PHE A 25 -10.55 6.79 -8.91
C PHE A 25 -9.61 7.97 -8.69
N THR A 26 -9.82 8.69 -7.60
CA THR A 26 -8.95 9.79 -7.15
C THR A 26 -8.57 9.61 -5.69
N LEU A 27 -7.38 10.11 -5.32
CA LEU A 27 -6.92 10.15 -3.94
C LEU A 27 -6.35 11.53 -3.64
N GLU A 28 -6.89 12.19 -2.63
CA GLU A 28 -6.46 13.50 -2.19
C GLU A 28 -5.25 13.41 -1.25
N ALA A 29 -4.45 14.49 -1.22
CA ALA A 29 -3.35 14.60 -0.27
C ALA A 29 -3.84 14.58 1.18
N GLY A 30 -3.22 13.75 2.02
CA GLY A 30 -3.59 13.57 3.44
C GLY A 30 -4.81 12.68 3.67
N LYS A 31 -5.24 11.91 2.66
CA LYS A 31 -6.34 10.96 2.74
C LYS A 31 -5.87 9.52 2.60
N ILE A 32 -6.67 8.60 3.14
CA ILE A 32 -6.44 7.15 3.08
C ILE A 32 -7.54 6.54 2.22
N LEU A 33 -7.16 5.95 1.09
CA LEU A 33 -8.02 5.11 0.25
C LEU A 33 -7.70 3.64 0.53
N ALA A 34 -8.67 2.88 1.00
CA ALA A 34 -8.52 1.44 1.12
C ALA A 34 -8.99 0.72 -0.14
N VAL A 35 -8.23 -0.27 -0.58
CA VAL A 35 -8.61 -1.20 -1.65
C VAL A 35 -8.86 -2.56 -1.03
N ILE A 36 -10.10 -3.03 -1.11
CA ILE A 36 -10.54 -4.30 -0.54
C ILE A 36 -11.06 -5.24 -1.63
N GLY A 37 -11.10 -6.54 -1.34
CA GLY A 37 -11.57 -7.59 -2.26
C GLY A 37 -10.85 -8.90 -1.98
N GLU A 38 -11.31 -9.97 -2.62
CA GLU A 38 -10.72 -11.31 -2.48
C GLU A 38 -9.28 -11.42 -2.98
N SER A 39 -8.60 -12.51 -2.61
CA SER A 39 -7.30 -12.85 -3.21
C SER A 39 -7.47 -13.03 -4.73
N GLY A 40 -6.55 -12.46 -5.50
CA GLY A 40 -6.61 -12.51 -6.97
C GLY A 40 -7.51 -11.45 -7.62
N SER A 41 -8.19 -10.57 -6.87
CA SER A 41 -9.05 -9.52 -7.45
C SER A 41 -8.31 -8.38 -8.16
N GLY A 42 -6.95 -8.37 -8.19
CA GLY A 42 -6.16 -7.38 -8.90
C GLY A 42 -5.52 -6.29 -8.02
N LYS A 43 -5.70 -6.32 -6.68
CA LYS A 43 -5.19 -5.29 -5.76
C LYS A 43 -3.68 -5.06 -5.87
N SER A 44 -2.89 -6.14 -5.81
CA SER A 44 -1.42 -6.03 -5.93
C SER A 44 -1.01 -5.62 -7.35
N THR A 45 -1.77 -6.00 -8.39
CA THR A 45 -1.54 -5.50 -9.76
C THR A 45 -1.76 -4.00 -9.84
N LEU A 46 -2.79 -3.47 -9.18
CA LEU A 46 -2.99 -2.03 -9.06
C LEU A 46 -1.80 -1.36 -8.36
N ALA A 47 -1.37 -1.88 -7.19
CA ALA A 47 -0.21 -1.36 -6.47
C ALA A 47 1.07 -1.32 -7.32
N LEU A 48 1.36 -2.41 -8.04
CA LEU A 48 2.51 -2.51 -8.94
C LEU A 48 2.40 -1.57 -10.15
N SER A 49 1.19 -1.35 -10.66
CA SER A 49 0.94 -0.38 -11.75
C SER A 49 1.30 1.05 -11.32
N LEU A 50 0.89 1.43 -10.10
CA LEU A 50 1.20 2.75 -9.52
C LEU A 50 2.70 2.95 -9.25
N MET A 51 3.46 1.88 -9.13
CA MET A 51 4.91 1.89 -8.92
C MET A 51 5.71 1.70 -10.22
N GLY A 52 5.05 1.42 -11.36
CA GLY A 52 5.74 1.05 -12.60
C GLY A 52 6.56 -0.24 -12.44
N LEU A 53 6.09 -1.19 -11.63
CA LEU A 53 6.76 -2.45 -11.30
C LEU A 53 5.98 -3.68 -11.79
N LEU A 54 5.15 -3.51 -12.81
CA LEU A 54 4.45 -4.64 -13.42
C LEU A 54 5.45 -5.66 -13.98
N PRO A 55 5.18 -6.96 -13.83
CA PRO A 55 6.02 -8.00 -14.43
C PRO A 55 6.10 -7.88 -15.96
N ALA A 56 7.17 -8.42 -16.55
CA ALA A 56 7.31 -8.49 -18.00
C ALA A 56 6.09 -9.19 -18.64
N GLY A 57 5.58 -8.60 -19.73
CA GLY A 57 4.39 -9.10 -20.41
C GLY A 57 3.06 -8.53 -19.91
N PHE A 58 3.09 -7.69 -18.86
CA PHE A 58 1.92 -6.93 -18.43
C PHE A 58 1.91 -5.57 -19.11
N GLN A 59 0.77 -5.17 -19.66
CA GLN A 59 0.61 -3.91 -20.39
C GLN A 59 -0.47 -3.06 -19.71
N PRO A 60 -0.10 -1.95 -19.07
CA PRO A 60 -1.05 -0.98 -18.55
C PRO A 60 -1.53 -0.05 -19.65
N HIS A 61 -2.82 0.27 -19.65
CA HIS A 61 -3.46 1.27 -20.50
C HIS A 61 -4.27 2.23 -19.66
N GLY A 62 -4.59 3.41 -20.20
CA GLY A 62 -5.28 4.48 -19.46
C GLY A 62 -4.31 5.54 -18.96
N GLU A 63 -4.58 6.13 -17.82
CA GLU A 63 -3.79 7.22 -17.28
C GLU A 63 -3.63 7.10 -15.76
N ILE A 64 -2.41 7.31 -15.26
CA ILE A 64 -2.09 7.43 -13.83
C ILE A 64 -1.35 8.75 -13.64
N ARG A 65 -2.00 9.74 -13.04
CA ARG A 65 -1.39 11.05 -12.73
C ARG A 65 -1.07 11.19 -11.26
N LEU A 66 0.17 11.55 -10.97
CA LEU A 66 0.61 11.97 -9.65
C LEU A 66 1.09 13.42 -9.75
N ASN A 67 0.45 14.35 -9.02
CA ASN A 67 0.73 15.80 -9.15
C ASN A 67 0.74 16.28 -10.63
N ASP A 68 -0.25 15.86 -11.41
CA ASP A 68 -0.40 16.16 -12.84
C ASP A 68 0.62 15.50 -13.80
N GLU A 69 1.63 14.76 -13.31
CA GLU A 69 2.56 13.99 -14.13
C GLU A 69 1.99 12.59 -14.42
N ASN A 70 1.93 12.19 -15.70
CA ASN A 70 1.47 10.85 -16.08
C ASN A 70 2.57 9.81 -15.88
N LEU A 71 2.40 8.94 -14.90
CA LEU A 71 3.37 7.93 -14.52
C LEU A 71 3.58 6.86 -15.61
N LEU A 72 2.58 6.55 -16.43
CA LEU A 72 2.68 5.53 -17.49
C LEU A 72 3.63 5.94 -18.63
N THR A 73 3.98 7.22 -18.72
CA THR A 73 4.89 7.74 -19.76
C THR A 73 6.34 7.86 -19.27
N LEU A 74 6.60 7.58 -18.01
CA LEU A 74 7.93 7.73 -17.41
C LEU A 74 8.90 6.67 -17.91
N THR A 75 10.12 7.11 -18.19
CA THR A 75 11.28 6.24 -18.43
C THR A 75 11.82 5.69 -17.11
N GLU A 76 12.55 4.57 -17.13
CA GLU A 76 13.13 3.99 -15.90
C GLU A 76 14.03 4.97 -15.11
N PRO A 77 14.88 5.81 -15.72
CA PRO A 77 15.60 6.85 -14.99
C PRO A 77 14.69 7.84 -14.25
N GLN A 78 13.52 8.21 -14.82
CA GLN A 78 12.55 9.09 -14.17
C GLN A 78 11.84 8.34 -13.02
N TRP A 79 11.48 7.08 -13.21
CA TRP A 79 10.96 6.21 -12.14
C TRP A 79 11.93 6.12 -10.95
N CYS A 80 13.22 5.96 -11.19
CA CYS A 80 14.23 5.93 -10.13
C CYS A 80 14.30 7.24 -9.32
N GLN A 81 13.89 8.38 -9.89
CA GLN A 81 13.85 9.66 -9.17
C GLN A 81 12.65 9.78 -8.23
N ILE A 82 11.54 9.12 -8.54
CA ILE A 82 10.29 9.24 -7.75
C ILE A 82 10.08 8.06 -6.79
N ARG A 83 10.51 6.85 -7.13
CA ARG A 83 10.46 5.69 -6.22
C ARG A 83 11.37 5.92 -5.01
N GLY A 84 10.83 5.76 -3.82
CA GLY A 84 11.53 6.01 -2.55
C GLY A 84 11.55 7.49 -2.12
N LYS A 85 11.34 8.44 -3.03
CA LYS A 85 11.28 9.88 -2.72
C LYS A 85 9.84 10.38 -2.63
N THR A 86 9.10 10.29 -3.74
CA THR A 86 7.71 10.77 -3.85
C THR A 86 6.70 9.65 -3.64
N LEU A 87 7.06 8.45 -4.08
CA LEU A 87 6.30 7.22 -3.92
C LEU A 87 7.02 6.29 -2.95
N GLY A 88 6.39 5.96 -1.82
CA GLY A 88 6.82 4.91 -0.91
C GLY A 88 5.97 3.66 -1.10
N MET A 89 6.55 2.46 -0.92
CA MET A 89 5.80 1.21 -0.92
C MET A 89 6.25 0.29 0.19
N VAL A 90 5.27 -0.32 0.86
CA VAL A 90 5.49 -1.44 1.79
C VAL A 90 4.85 -2.68 1.16
N PHE A 91 5.68 -3.69 0.89
CA PHE A 91 5.26 -4.94 0.26
C PHE A 91 4.67 -5.92 1.28
N GLN A 92 3.81 -6.80 0.81
CA GLN A 92 3.15 -7.84 1.62
C GLN A 92 4.15 -8.79 2.29
N GLU A 93 5.21 -9.19 1.59
CA GLU A 93 6.22 -10.11 2.10
C GLU A 93 7.54 -9.41 2.47
N PRO A 94 7.79 -9.17 3.78
CA PRO A 94 9.01 -8.49 4.23
C PRO A 94 10.30 -9.22 3.89
N MET A 95 10.25 -10.55 3.76
CA MET A 95 11.45 -11.35 3.49
C MET A 95 12.00 -11.16 2.08
N SER A 96 11.13 -10.97 1.11
CA SER A 96 11.52 -10.76 -0.29
C SER A 96 12.01 -9.32 -0.55
N ALA A 97 11.57 -8.35 0.27
CA ALA A 97 11.89 -6.94 0.10
C ALA A 97 13.18 -6.50 0.81
N LEU A 98 13.61 -7.21 1.87
CA LEU A 98 14.85 -6.90 2.60
C LEU A 98 16.03 -7.72 2.04
N ASN A 99 17.15 -7.04 1.77
CA ASN A 99 18.38 -7.74 1.39
C ASN A 99 18.97 -8.48 2.61
N PRO A 100 19.03 -9.84 2.62
CA PRO A 100 19.42 -10.63 3.79
C PRO A 100 20.89 -10.44 4.19
N THR A 101 21.73 -9.98 3.28
CA THR A 101 23.18 -9.81 3.50
C THR A 101 23.55 -8.40 3.94
N ARG A 102 22.57 -7.48 4.04
CA ARG A 102 22.79 -6.10 4.43
C ARG A 102 22.13 -5.77 5.78
N ARG A 103 22.78 -4.91 6.55
CA ARG A 103 22.27 -4.43 7.85
C ARG A 103 21.03 -3.56 7.65
N ILE A 104 20.09 -3.62 8.57
CA ILE A 104 18.81 -2.87 8.50
C ILE A 104 19.06 -1.36 8.42
N GLY A 105 19.90 -0.81 9.30
CA GLY A 105 20.21 0.63 9.26
C GLY A 105 20.85 1.07 7.94
N ALA A 106 21.66 0.20 7.32
CA ALA A 106 22.25 0.50 6.02
C ALA A 106 21.19 0.55 4.89
N GLN A 107 20.19 -0.34 4.93
CA GLN A 107 19.11 -0.37 3.95
C GLN A 107 18.19 0.85 4.08
N ILE A 108 17.85 1.27 5.30
CA ILE A 108 17.10 2.51 5.55
C ILE A 108 17.89 3.73 5.06
N ALA A 109 19.20 3.78 5.38
CA ALA A 109 20.09 4.87 4.98
C ALA A 109 20.26 4.99 3.47
N ASP A 110 20.14 3.90 2.69
CA ASP A 110 20.28 3.95 1.24
C ASP A 110 19.20 4.82 0.58
N THR A 111 17.95 4.74 1.04
CA THR A 111 16.89 5.61 0.52
C THR A 111 17.24 7.09 0.71
N LEU A 112 17.75 7.44 1.89
CA LEU A 112 18.21 8.81 2.17
C LEU A 112 19.38 9.23 1.30
N ARG A 113 20.37 8.35 1.10
CA ARG A 113 21.55 8.62 0.26
C ARG A 113 21.19 8.88 -1.20
N LEU A 114 20.22 8.13 -1.72
CA LEU A 114 19.82 8.23 -3.12
C LEU A 114 19.02 9.50 -3.41
N HIS A 115 18.26 9.99 -2.45
CA HIS A 115 17.24 11.01 -2.69
C HIS A 115 17.43 12.33 -1.93
N THR A 116 18.48 12.44 -1.11
CA THR A 116 18.74 13.67 -0.33
C THR A 116 20.21 14.12 -0.49
N THR A 117 20.47 15.37 -0.14
CA THR A 117 21.84 15.95 -0.10
C THR A 117 22.45 15.93 1.30
N LEU A 118 21.90 15.11 2.21
CA LEU A 118 22.35 15.02 3.59
C LEU A 118 23.77 14.47 3.70
N THR A 119 24.51 14.97 4.65
CA THR A 119 25.81 14.44 5.03
C THR A 119 25.70 13.04 5.63
N ARG A 120 26.82 12.31 5.69
CA ARG A 120 26.85 10.96 6.26
C ARG A 120 26.39 10.93 7.73
N SER A 121 26.68 11.97 8.52
CA SER A 121 26.23 12.08 9.91
C SER A 121 24.73 12.26 9.98
N GLU A 122 24.18 13.23 9.21
CA GLU A 122 22.74 13.50 9.17
C GLU A 122 21.93 12.30 8.70
N ILE A 123 22.42 11.54 7.69
CA ILE A 123 21.79 10.29 7.24
C ILE A 123 21.72 9.28 8.39
N ARG A 124 22.81 9.14 9.17
CA ARG A 124 22.81 8.24 10.31
C ARG A 124 21.79 8.67 11.38
N ASP A 125 21.77 9.95 11.72
CA ASP A 125 20.87 10.50 12.73
C ASP A 125 19.40 10.33 12.31
N GLN A 126 19.09 10.61 11.02
CA GLN A 126 17.75 10.37 10.48
C GLN A 126 17.40 8.88 10.42
N THR A 127 18.36 8.00 10.11
CA THR A 127 18.14 6.55 10.14
C THR A 127 17.74 6.08 11.53
N LEU A 128 18.45 6.54 12.57
CA LEU A 128 18.13 6.21 13.96
C LEU A 128 16.77 6.79 14.37
N ALA A 129 16.46 8.03 13.97
CA ALA A 129 15.16 8.64 14.23
C ALA A 129 14.00 7.85 13.58
N LEU A 130 14.18 7.40 12.34
CA LEU A 130 13.20 6.54 11.64
C LEU A 130 13.02 5.19 12.36
N MET A 131 14.11 4.55 12.77
CA MET A 131 14.07 3.31 13.55
C MET A 131 13.35 3.49 14.89
N GLU A 132 13.51 4.63 15.53
CA GLU A 132 12.78 4.96 16.76
C GLU A 132 11.28 5.18 16.48
N GLN A 133 10.94 5.96 15.46
CA GLN A 133 9.55 6.24 15.06
C GLN A 133 8.75 4.96 14.79
N VAL A 134 9.36 3.97 14.14
CA VAL A 134 8.71 2.67 13.90
C VAL A 134 8.86 1.71 15.10
N GLY A 135 9.45 2.14 16.21
CA GLY A 135 9.59 1.37 17.45
C GLY A 135 10.60 0.23 17.37
N LEU A 136 11.53 0.24 16.41
CA LEU A 136 12.58 -0.78 16.29
C LEU A 136 13.62 -0.66 17.41
N LEU A 137 14.08 0.57 17.73
CA LEU A 137 15.05 0.79 18.81
C LEU A 137 14.45 0.42 20.17
N LYS A 138 13.18 0.78 20.42
CA LYS A 138 12.44 0.40 21.61
C LYS A 138 12.29 -1.13 21.76
N ALA A 139 12.23 -1.85 20.63
CA ALA A 139 12.21 -3.31 20.60
C ALA A 139 13.61 -3.95 20.68
N GLY A 140 14.68 -3.17 20.96
CA GLY A 140 16.05 -3.65 21.10
C GLY A 140 16.77 -3.94 19.77
N VAL A 141 16.21 -3.54 18.62
CA VAL A 141 16.83 -3.77 17.31
C VAL A 141 17.92 -2.74 17.05
N SER A 142 19.16 -3.19 16.90
CA SER A 142 20.29 -2.34 16.54
C SER A 142 20.28 -1.99 15.05
N GLU A 143 20.80 -0.80 14.67
CA GLU A 143 21.05 -0.41 13.28
C GLU A 143 21.96 -1.41 12.53
N ARG A 144 22.75 -2.19 13.31
CA ARG A 144 23.69 -3.20 12.77
C ARG A 144 23.07 -4.58 12.59
N ALA A 145 21.81 -4.76 13.03
CA ALA A 145 21.12 -6.05 12.89
C ALA A 145 20.87 -6.40 11.41
N TYR A 146 20.85 -7.69 11.12
CA TYR A 146 20.51 -8.24 9.80
C TYR A 146 19.05 -8.70 9.79
N PRO A 147 18.40 -8.79 8.60
CA PRO A 147 17.00 -9.20 8.49
C PRO A 147 16.68 -10.54 9.17
N HIS A 148 17.56 -11.54 9.11
CA HIS A 148 17.37 -12.84 9.74
C HIS A 148 17.33 -12.79 11.27
N GLN A 149 17.84 -11.73 11.89
CA GLN A 149 17.82 -11.52 13.35
C GLN A 149 16.53 -10.88 13.85
N LEU A 150 15.65 -10.44 12.94
CA LEU A 150 14.41 -9.74 13.22
C LEU A 150 13.20 -10.68 13.16
N SER A 151 12.21 -10.44 14.05
CA SER A 151 10.88 -11.05 13.91
C SER A 151 10.15 -10.54 12.64
N GLY A 152 9.08 -11.22 12.22
CA GLY A 152 8.26 -10.78 11.08
C GLY A 152 7.76 -9.34 11.24
N GLY A 153 7.21 -9.00 12.41
CA GLY A 153 6.74 -7.65 12.68
C GLY A 153 7.86 -6.60 12.75
N GLN A 154 9.07 -6.97 13.22
CA GLN A 154 10.23 -6.07 13.19
C GLN A 154 10.71 -5.79 11.76
N ARG A 155 10.70 -6.81 10.89
CA ARG A 155 11.02 -6.65 9.45
C ARG A 155 10.02 -5.72 8.76
N GLN A 156 8.73 -5.91 9.06
CA GLN A 156 7.67 -5.04 8.51
C GLN A 156 7.85 -3.58 8.91
N ARG A 157 8.20 -3.32 10.18
CA ARG A 157 8.53 -1.98 10.67
C ARG A 157 9.78 -1.40 10.01
N ALA A 158 10.78 -2.23 9.70
CA ALA A 158 11.96 -1.79 8.96
C ALA A 158 11.61 -1.37 7.52
N LEU A 159 10.75 -2.11 6.82
CA LEU A 159 10.24 -1.72 5.51
C LEU A 159 9.44 -0.42 5.56
N LEU A 160 8.61 -0.25 6.59
CA LEU A 160 7.89 1.01 6.78
C LEU A 160 8.86 2.18 7.00
N ALA A 161 9.91 2.01 7.80
CA ALA A 161 10.95 3.02 7.98
C ALA A 161 11.62 3.40 6.66
N MET A 162 11.93 2.41 5.79
CA MET A 162 12.48 2.64 4.46
C MET A 162 11.48 3.42 3.58
N ALA A 163 10.21 3.01 3.56
CA ALA A 163 9.19 3.64 2.75
C ALA A 163 8.89 5.08 3.19
N LEU A 164 9.01 5.40 4.47
CA LEU A 164 8.78 6.74 5.03
C LEU A 164 10.03 7.64 5.06
N ALA A 165 11.22 7.12 4.71
CA ALA A 165 12.50 7.80 4.90
C ALA A 165 12.56 9.19 4.25
N CYS A 166 12.02 9.34 3.05
CA CYS A 166 12.00 10.61 2.31
C CYS A 166 10.65 11.36 2.43
N LYS A 167 9.79 10.99 3.39
CA LYS A 167 8.46 11.59 3.59
C LYS A 167 7.66 11.63 2.27
N PRO A 168 7.31 10.49 1.70
CA PRO A 168 6.70 10.41 0.37
C PRO A 168 5.36 11.14 0.35
N ALA A 169 4.97 11.64 -0.82
CA ALA A 169 3.65 12.22 -1.03
C ALA A 169 2.55 11.14 -1.05
N LEU A 170 2.88 9.94 -1.59
CA LEU A 170 2.00 8.77 -1.63
C LEU A 170 2.71 7.55 -1.05
N LEU A 171 2.07 6.91 -0.07
CA LEU A 171 2.45 5.59 0.45
C LEU A 171 1.50 4.54 -0.09
N ILE A 172 2.03 3.51 -0.76
CA ILE A 172 1.30 2.31 -1.14
C ILE A 172 1.62 1.23 -0.12
N ALA A 173 0.61 0.76 0.60
CA ALA A 173 0.77 -0.15 1.73
C ALA A 173 0.00 -1.45 1.44
N ASP A 174 0.70 -2.48 0.92
CA ASP A 174 0.10 -3.77 0.57
C ASP A 174 0.21 -4.72 1.75
N GLU A 175 -0.93 -4.98 2.40
CA GLU A 175 -1.10 -5.88 3.57
C GLU A 175 -0.05 -5.69 4.67
N PHE A 176 0.39 -4.48 4.87
CA PHE A 176 1.57 -4.11 5.68
C PHE A 176 1.40 -4.31 7.20
N THR A 177 0.25 -4.74 7.67
CA THR A 177 -0.03 -4.96 9.10
C THR A 177 -0.30 -6.42 9.46
N THR A 178 -0.27 -7.35 8.51
CA THR A 178 -0.65 -8.76 8.71
C THR A 178 0.26 -9.50 9.69
N ALA A 179 1.57 -9.19 9.69
CA ALA A 179 2.56 -9.81 10.56
C ALA A 179 2.68 -9.12 11.94
N LEU A 180 1.82 -8.14 12.25
CA LEU A 180 1.88 -7.35 13.48
C LEU A 180 0.84 -7.83 14.50
N ASP A 181 1.25 -7.89 15.78
CA ASP A 181 0.31 -7.99 16.88
C ASP A 181 -0.56 -6.73 17.01
N ALA A 182 -1.68 -6.81 17.73
CA ALA A 182 -2.67 -5.73 17.82
C ALA A 182 -2.09 -4.41 18.33
N ARG A 183 -1.18 -4.45 19.31
CA ARG A 183 -0.57 -3.25 19.88
C ARG A 183 0.39 -2.60 18.87
N THR A 184 1.27 -3.39 18.29
CA THR A 184 2.21 -2.91 17.27
C THR A 184 1.48 -2.37 16.04
N ARG A 185 0.37 -3.00 15.64
CA ARG A 185 -0.50 -2.52 14.56
C ARG A 185 -1.07 -1.14 14.87
N ALA A 186 -1.58 -0.92 16.09
CA ALA A 186 -2.08 0.38 16.51
C ALA A 186 -0.99 1.46 16.47
N ASP A 187 0.23 1.16 16.96
CA ASP A 187 1.36 2.10 16.94
C ASP A 187 1.76 2.46 15.49
N VAL A 188 1.81 1.48 14.59
CA VAL A 188 2.12 1.67 13.17
C VAL A 188 1.04 2.52 12.48
N MET A 189 -0.23 2.25 12.74
CA MET A 189 -1.33 3.04 12.18
C MET A 189 -1.33 4.47 12.71
N ALA A 190 -1.02 4.68 13.99
CA ALA A 190 -0.85 6.02 14.56
C ALA A 190 0.29 6.79 13.87
N LEU A 191 1.41 6.13 13.56
CA LEU A 191 2.51 6.73 12.80
C LEU A 191 2.07 7.11 11.38
N VAL A 192 1.38 6.22 10.65
CA VAL A 192 0.85 6.51 9.31
C VAL A 192 -0.10 7.71 9.36
N HIS A 193 -1.03 7.75 10.33
CA HIS A 193 -1.92 8.90 10.51
C HIS A 193 -1.18 10.20 10.86
N SER A 194 -0.11 10.14 11.65
CA SER A 194 0.74 11.29 11.92
C SER A 194 1.33 11.85 10.62
N HIS A 195 1.85 10.99 9.75
CA HIS A 195 2.39 11.40 8.44
C HIS A 195 1.30 11.95 7.51
N THR A 196 0.10 11.36 7.49
CA THR A 196 -1.02 11.90 6.69
C THR A 196 -1.40 13.31 7.13
N LYS A 197 -1.42 13.58 8.42
CA LYS A 197 -1.77 14.91 8.98
C LYS A 197 -0.64 15.93 8.83
N THR A 198 0.59 15.54 9.22
CA THR A 198 1.72 16.49 9.31
C THR A 198 2.34 16.78 7.95
N HIS A 199 2.46 15.76 7.09
CA HIS A 199 3.10 15.86 5.78
C HIS A 199 2.11 15.82 4.62
N ARG A 200 0.80 15.73 4.91
CA ARG A 200 -0.26 15.53 3.91
C ARG A 200 -0.01 14.32 3.00
N MET A 201 0.68 13.30 3.52
CA MET A 201 0.93 12.06 2.81
C MET A 201 -0.40 11.37 2.51
N ALA A 202 -0.66 11.03 1.26
CA ALA A 202 -1.77 10.17 0.90
C ALA A 202 -1.37 8.70 1.09
N VAL A 203 -2.36 7.85 1.37
CA VAL A 203 -2.12 6.41 1.54
C VAL A 203 -3.09 5.62 0.69
N LEU A 204 -2.57 4.73 -0.16
CA LEU A 204 -3.35 3.67 -0.78
C LEU A 204 -3.09 2.39 0.02
N MET A 205 -4.08 1.96 0.80
CA MET A 205 -3.98 0.82 1.72
C MET A 205 -4.71 -0.39 1.15
N ILE A 206 -3.97 -1.45 0.84
CA ILE A 206 -4.57 -2.74 0.49
C ILE A 206 -4.66 -3.57 1.76
N SER A 207 -5.86 -4.05 2.09
CA SER A 207 -6.07 -4.85 3.28
C SER A 207 -7.26 -5.80 3.13
N HIS A 208 -7.15 -6.97 3.75
CA HIS A 208 -8.27 -7.89 3.98
C HIS A 208 -8.87 -7.74 5.40
N ASP A 209 -8.23 -6.94 6.27
CA ASP A 209 -8.76 -6.62 7.61
C ASP A 209 -9.77 -5.47 7.49
N LEU A 210 -11.05 -5.84 7.37
CA LEU A 210 -12.15 -4.87 7.21
C LEU A 210 -12.36 -4.02 8.47
N GLY A 211 -11.98 -4.52 9.65
CA GLY A 211 -11.99 -3.73 10.88
C GLY A 211 -10.97 -2.58 10.81
N LEU A 212 -9.75 -2.87 10.34
CA LEU A 212 -8.72 -1.87 10.11
C LEU A 212 -9.19 -0.81 9.09
N VAL A 213 -9.75 -1.26 7.97
CA VAL A 213 -10.27 -0.38 6.91
C VAL A 213 -11.34 0.55 7.45
N ARG A 214 -12.34 0.01 8.17
CA ARG A 214 -13.45 0.79 8.75
C ARG A 214 -12.98 1.91 9.67
N HIS A 215 -11.92 1.66 10.45
CA HIS A 215 -11.43 2.62 11.45
C HIS A 215 -10.46 3.66 10.87
N HIS A 216 -9.77 3.33 9.78
CA HIS A 216 -8.63 4.13 9.33
C HIS A 216 -8.77 4.74 7.94
N ALA A 217 -9.59 4.17 7.05
CA ALA A 217 -9.75 4.69 5.70
C ALA A 217 -10.79 5.82 5.62
N ASP A 218 -10.53 6.83 4.78
CA ASP A 218 -11.52 7.86 4.42
C ASP A 218 -12.46 7.33 3.34
N HIS A 219 -11.92 6.62 2.34
CA HIS A 219 -12.66 6.06 1.21
C HIS A 219 -12.28 4.60 0.99
N VAL A 220 -13.18 3.87 0.39
CA VAL A 220 -12.99 2.46 0.04
C VAL A 220 -13.28 2.25 -1.44
N LEU A 221 -12.45 1.41 -2.07
CA LEU A 221 -12.61 0.86 -3.41
C LEU A 221 -12.70 -0.64 -3.28
N VAL A 222 -13.82 -1.22 -3.73
CA VAL A 222 -14.09 -2.66 -3.68
C VAL A 222 -13.79 -3.27 -5.03
N LEU A 223 -12.79 -4.16 -5.05
CA LEU A 223 -12.33 -4.82 -6.27
C LEU A 223 -12.78 -6.27 -6.32
N LYS A 224 -13.40 -6.67 -7.44
CA LYS A 224 -13.76 -8.06 -7.73
C LYS A 224 -13.36 -8.39 -9.17
N ASP A 225 -12.60 -9.46 -9.37
CA ASP A 225 -12.19 -9.95 -10.69
C ASP A 225 -11.62 -8.84 -11.62
N GLY A 226 -10.83 -7.94 -11.04
CA GLY A 226 -10.24 -6.81 -11.76
C GLY A 226 -11.16 -5.61 -12.00
N ILE A 227 -12.40 -5.65 -11.54
CA ILE A 227 -13.41 -4.61 -11.73
C ILE A 227 -13.67 -3.88 -10.40
N CYS A 228 -13.75 -2.55 -10.42
CA CYS A 228 -14.28 -1.79 -9.30
C CYS A 228 -15.80 -1.95 -9.27
N VAL A 229 -16.31 -2.74 -8.32
CA VAL A 229 -17.75 -3.00 -8.21
C VAL A 229 -18.47 -1.96 -7.35
N GLU A 230 -17.73 -1.33 -6.42
CA GLU A 230 -18.28 -0.26 -5.58
C GLU A 230 -17.14 0.62 -5.07
N GLN A 231 -17.37 1.94 -4.95
CA GLN A 231 -16.44 2.86 -4.32
C GLN A 231 -17.17 4.03 -3.66
N GLY A 232 -16.61 4.56 -2.59
CA GLY A 232 -17.21 5.68 -1.88
C GLY A 232 -16.58 5.95 -0.52
N PRO A 233 -17.16 6.89 0.25
CA PRO A 233 -16.77 7.12 1.64
C PRO A 233 -16.91 5.83 2.47
N THR A 234 -15.98 5.61 3.38
CA THR A 234 -15.94 4.38 4.21
C THR A 234 -17.27 4.13 4.93
N ALA A 235 -17.86 5.16 5.52
CA ALA A 235 -19.15 5.02 6.20
C ALA A 235 -20.25 4.48 5.26
N SER A 236 -20.34 5.01 4.03
CA SER A 236 -21.34 4.57 3.05
C SER A 236 -21.17 3.10 2.66
N ILE A 237 -19.92 2.67 2.40
CA ILE A 237 -19.61 1.29 2.01
C ILE A 237 -19.90 0.31 3.16
N PHE A 238 -19.61 0.68 4.42
CA PHE A 238 -19.78 -0.23 5.55
C PHE A 238 -21.19 -0.25 6.13
N ASP A 239 -21.91 0.88 6.09
CA ASP A 239 -23.22 1.00 6.75
C ASP A 239 -24.37 0.76 5.77
N ALA A 240 -24.18 1.02 4.47
CA ALA A 240 -25.19 0.85 3.42
C ALA A 240 -24.58 0.39 2.09
N PRO A 241 -23.94 -0.80 2.03
CA PRO A 241 -23.34 -1.32 0.81
C PRO A 241 -24.40 -1.56 -0.26
N ALA A 242 -24.20 -1.00 -1.46
CA ALA A 242 -25.17 -1.12 -2.56
C ALA A 242 -24.95 -2.41 -3.37
N HIS A 243 -23.69 -2.79 -3.60
CA HIS A 243 -23.39 -3.94 -4.44
C HIS A 243 -23.47 -5.27 -3.67
N PRO A 244 -24.14 -6.33 -4.22
CA PRO A 244 -24.29 -7.62 -3.54
C PRO A 244 -22.99 -8.28 -3.10
N TYR A 245 -21.92 -8.13 -3.89
CA TYR A 245 -20.59 -8.62 -3.52
C TYR A 245 -20.04 -7.91 -2.28
N THR A 246 -20.19 -6.58 -2.19
CA THR A 246 -19.75 -5.80 -1.01
C THR A 246 -20.52 -6.25 0.23
N GLN A 247 -21.84 -6.45 0.12
CA GLN A 247 -22.68 -6.97 1.20
C GLN A 247 -22.18 -8.32 1.69
N ALA A 248 -21.90 -9.26 0.77
CA ALA A 248 -21.39 -10.58 1.10
C ALA A 248 -20.00 -10.51 1.76
N LEU A 249 -19.08 -9.68 1.21
CA LEU A 249 -17.74 -9.50 1.74
C LEU A 249 -17.76 -8.98 3.19
N LEU A 250 -18.61 -8.00 3.48
CA LEU A 250 -18.76 -7.42 4.82
C LEU A 250 -19.44 -8.40 5.79
N ALA A 251 -20.47 -9.12 5.35
CA ALA A 251 -21.16 -10.11 6.18
C ALA A 251 -20.23 -11.24 6.64
N MET A 252 -19.33 -11.71 5.78
CA MET A 252 -18.35 -12.74 6.13
C MET A 252 -17.38 -12.28 7.22
N SER A 253 -16.98 -11.02 7.21
CA SER A 253 -16.10 -10.45 8.22
C SER A 253 -16.75 -10.31 9.60
N LEU A 254 -18.04 -10.05 9.65
CA LEU A 254 -18.81 -9.90 10.90
C LEU A 254 -19.04 -11.22 11.62
N HIS A 255 -19.06 -12.35 10.90
CA HIS A 255 -19.38 -13.67 11.45
C HIS A 255 -18.17 -14.48 11.90
N GLY A 256 -16.95 -13.87 11.96
CA GLY A 256 -15.74 -14.51 12.50
C GLY A 256 -15.47 -15.87 11.87
N ALA A 257 -14.85 -15.87 10.68
CA ALA A 257 -14.04 -16.98 10.11
C ALA A 257 -14.59 -18.41 10.32
N ALA A 258 -15.77 -18.71 9.84
CA ALA A 258 -16.02 -20.04 9.32
C ALA A 258 -15.50 -20.03 7.87
N HIS A 259 -14.51 -20.89 7.55
CA HIS A 259 -13.96 -21.06 6.20
C HIS A 259 -15.02 -21.58 5.22
N THR A 260 -15.92 -20.71 4.78
CA THR A 260 -16.80 -21.00 3.65
C THR A 260 -16.22 -20.26 2.46
N PRO A 261 -15.63 -20.96 1.46
CA PRO A 261 -15.13 -20.30 0.27
C PRO A 261 -16.29 -19.56 -0.44
N LEU A 262 -16.06 -18.33 -0.85
CA LEU A 262 -17.00 -17.51 -1.63
C LEU A 262 -17.46 -18.18 -2.95
N SER A 263 -16.73 -19.21 -3.42
CA SER A 263 -17.12 -20.06 -4.54
C SER A 263 -18.47 -20.80 -4.36
N ARG A 264 -19.09 -20.77 -3.16
CA ARG A 264 -20.41 -21.33 -2.90
C ARG A 264 -21.54 -20.31 -2.86
N LEU A 265 -21.25 -19.02 -3.07
CA LEU A 265 -22.30 -18.02 -3.25
C LEU A 265 -22.90 -18.15 -4.66
N PRO A 266 -24.21 -17.88 -4.84
CA PRO A 266 -24.83 -17.97 -6.16
C PRO A 266 -24.09 -17.05 -7.14
N VAL A 267 -23.76 -17.60 -8.30
CA VAL A 267 -23.13 -16.87 -9.40
C VAL A 267 -24.14 -15.85 -9.92
N TYR A 268 -23.99 -14.59 -9.54
CA TYR A 268 -24.74 -13.51 -10.17
C TYR A 268 -24.06 -13.17 -11.49
N THR A 269 -24.66 -13.59 -12.59
CA THR A 269 -24.28 -13.13 -13.93
C THR A 269 -24.65 -11.66 -14.04
N VAL A 270 -23.67 -10.81 -14.29
CA VAL A 270 -23.89 -9.41 -14.70
C VAL A 270 -24.54 -9.44 -16.07
N PRO A 271 -25.71 -8.78 -16.30
CA PRO A 271 -26.23 -8.60 -17.66
C PRO A 271 -25.22 -7.79 -18.47
N VAL A 272 -24.95 -8.29 -19.69
CA VAL A 272 -24.10 -7.63 -20.71
C VAL A 272 -24.78 -6.37 -21.23
#